data_96cf0700ba36380d786784e75ad5f52a
#
_entry.id   96cf0700ba36380d786784e75ad5f52a
#
_cell.length_a   1.000
_cell.length_b   1.000
_cell.length_c   1.000
_cell.angle_alpha   90.00
_cell.angle_beta   90.00
_cell.angle_gamma   90.00
#
_symmetry.space_group_name_H-M   'P 1'
#
loop_
_entity.id
_entity.type
_entity.pdbx_description
1 polymer ?
#
loop_
_entity_poly.entity_id
_entity_poly.type
_entity_poly.pdbx_seq_one_letter_code
_entity_poly.pdbx_strand_id
1 'polypeptide(L)'
;MLKSRDIVKRITRCVILLLNIAFIPVYSDIYSQDSIALPVKIVSGNTYISEYDIRTLLPVQSSFDILLQRGKIMRGPRFTIYTVGMSVALSGDMLLRSEYPVTRMQGEVLIPLDIALPMIENLLEGYTVVIQGNSIVINKEAVVPQEKQKEKKPLPHVSKDAIGFIVVDAGHGGKDPGAIGKSGIKEKLLTLQIAREVALELQKKLPGIDVVMTRTTDKFLELGERTEIANRLLKKGVNGIFVSIHCNAAVVSKISGFETYYLSQNPSNEDARTTAVLENNVIVFESPEKRKRYSDVAIIEALMLTTQIQKESLLLASAIQKGLDRNISEFKSKGVKKADFFVLRGCLMPSVLVEVGYITNTKEKGFLTSKNYQKKLARGITEGIMRFINTYNKTVLNN
;
A
#
# COMPACT_ATOMS: atom_id res chain seq x y z
N MET A 1 68.04 -0.26 -0.05
CA MET A 1 66.75 -0.44 -0.78
C MET A 1 65.80 -1.31 0.06
N LEU A 2 64.99 -0.68 0.84
CA LEU A 2 63.95 -1.36 1.64
C LEU A 2 62.72 -1.60 0.73
N LYS A 3 62.29 -2.85 0.64
CA LYS A 3 61.24 -3.30 -0.26
C LYS A 3 59.89 -2.66 0.10
N SER A 4 59.22 -2.12 -0.90
CA SER A 4 57.93 -1.39 -0.80
C SER A 4 56.78 -2.11 -0.07
N ARG A 5 56.92 -3.43 0.20
CA ARG A 5 55.93 -4.25 0.94
C ARG A 5 55.90 -3.99 2.43
N ASP A 6 56.97 -3.48 3.04
CA ASP A 6 57.01 -3.26 4.49
C ASP A 6 56.43 -1.92 4.92
N ILE A 7 56.41 -0.94 4.00
CA ILE A 7 55.81 0.36 4.23
C ILE A 7 54.28 0.25 4.22
N VAL A 8 53.70 -0.53 3.30
CA VAL A 8 52.26 -0.75 3.23
C VAL A 8 51.73 -1.51 4.45
N LYS A 9 52.48 -2.52 4.96
CA LYS A 9 52.08 -3.25 6.20
C LYS A 9 52.15 -2.39 7.47
N ARG A 10 53.08 -1.42 7.53
CA ARG A 10 53.13 -0.49 8.67
C ARG A 10 52.04 0.56 8.66
N ILE A 11 51.66 1.08 7.49
CA ILE A 11 50.56 2.04 7.34
C ILE A 11 49.20 1.35 7.63
N THR A 12 48.99 0.11 7.16
CA THR A 12 47.76 -0.65 7.43
C THR A 12 47.62 -1.01 8.92
N ARG A 13 48.73 -1.29 9.66
CA ARG A 13 48.67 -1.51 11.11
C ARG A 13 48.40 -0.24 11.92
N CYS A 14 48.91 0.94 11.49
CA CYS A 14 48.61 2.22 12.17
C CYS A 14 47.16 2.69 11.92
N VAL A 15 46.60 2.45 10.75
CA VAL A 15 45.21 2.83 10.42
C VAL A 15 44.21 1.92 11.15
N ILE A 16 44.52 0.63 11.34
CA ILE A 16 43.69 -0.30 12.12
C ILE A 16 43.76 -0.03 13.63
N LEU A 17 44.87 0.50 14.14
CA LEU A 17 44.97 0.87 15.56
C LEU A 17 44.32 2.22 15.91
N LEU A 18 44.16 3.13 14.94
CA LEU A 18 43.49 4.42 15.14
C LEU A 18 41.98 4.37 14.99
N LEU A 19 41.41 3.29 14.40
CA LEU A 19 39.98 3.07 14.29
C LEU A 19 39.33 2.34 15.46
N ASN A 20 40.14 1.89 16.44
CA ASN A 20 39.64 1.17 17.63
C ASN A 20 39.69 1.95 18.96
N ILE A 21 39.95 3.26 18.94
CA ILE A 21 40.01 4.07 20.18
C ILE A 21 39.06 5.29 20.11
N ALA A 22 37.91 5.19 19.50
CA ALA A 22 36.91 6.26 19.57
C ALA A 22 35.46 5.77 19.61
N PHE A 23 35.19 4.62 20.23
CA PHE A 23 33.79 4.19 20.42
C PHE A 23 33.64 3.42 21.73
N ILE A 24 33.79 4.10 22.87
CA ILE A 24 33.29 3.70 24.19
C ILE A 24 33.14 5.00 25.03
N PRO A 25 32.21 5.12 25.90
CA PRO A 25 30.79 5.18 25.89
C PRO A 25 30.29 6.48 26.56
N VAL A 26 29.55 7.27 25.86
CA VAL A 26 28.72 8.29 26.51
C VAL A 26 27.25 7.79 26.59
N TYR A 27 27.02 6.51 26.34
CA TYR A 27 25.67 5.95 26.27
C TYR A 27 25.08 5.48 27.60
N SER A 28 25.87 5.35 28.68
CA SER A 28 25.34 4.86 29.97
C SER A 28 24.67 5.92 30.83
N ASP A 29 25.01 7.21 30.65
CA ASP A 29 24.55 8.26 31.58
C ASP A 29 23.30 9.00 31.12
N ILE A 30 22.94 8.96 29.83
CA ILE A 30 21.72 9.58 29.32
C ILE A 30 20.46 8.81 29.73
N TYR A 31 20.57 7.51 29.99
CA TYR A 31 19.43 6.66 30.32
C TYR A 31 19.09 6.57 31.82
N SER A 32 19.85 7.24 32.66
CA SER A 32 19.56 7.34 34.12
C SER A 32 18.63 8.53 34.48
N GLN A 33 18.28 9.38 33.52
CA GLN A 33 17.32 10.47 33.76
C GLN A 33 15.88 9.93 33.66
N ASP A 34 15.10 10.17 34.71
CA ASP A 34 13.67 9.84 34.80
C ASP A 34 12.83 10.64 33.80
N SER A 35 13.41 11.66 33.14
CA SER A 35 12.76 12.59 32.25
C SER A 35 13.70 13.05 31.12
N ILE A 36 13.20 13.02 29.88
CA ILE A 36 13.90 13.48 28.66
C ILE A 36 13.09 14.65 28.08
N ALA A 37 13.74 15.77 27.76
CA ALA A 37 13.12 16.91 27.10
C ALA A 37 13.59 17.04 25.65
N LEU A 38 12.66 16.96 24.70
CA LEU A 38 12.90 17.22 23.27
C LEU A 38 12.54 18.66 22.92
N PRO A 39 13.45 19.46 22.35
CA PRO A 39 13.16 20.83 21.97
C PRO A 39 12.18 20.90 20.81
N VAL A 40 11.27 21.86 20.90
CA VAL A 40 10.31 22.18 19.85
C VAL A 40 10.87 23.28 18.95
N LYS A 41 10.77 23.14 17.64
CA LYS A 41 11.17 24.15 16.64
C LYS A 41 9.93 24.76 15.99
N ILE A 42 9.89 26.10 15.91
CA ILE A 42 8.81 26.82 15.23
C ILE A 42 9.31 27.29 13.88
N VAL A 43 8.64 26.85 12.79
CA VAL A 43 8.95 27.22 11.42
C VAL A 43 7.69 27.76 10.76
N SER A 44 7.75 29.02 10.32
CA SER A 44 6.60 29.72 9.69
C SER A 44 5.29 29.63 10.53
N GLY A 45 5.42 29.70 11.86
CA GLY A 45 4.30 29.59 12.78
C GLY A 45 3.85 28.17 13.15
N ASN A 46 4.44 27.15 12.54
CA ASN A 46 4.10 25.74 12.76
C ASN A 46 5.16 25.04 13.61
N THR A 47 4.72 24.04 14.37
CA THR A 47 5.51 23.37 15.38
C THR A 47 6.08 22.04 14.86
N TYR A 48 7.38 21.86 15.03
CA TYR A 48 8.14 20.70 14.57
C TYR A 48 9.08 20.15 15.64
N ILE A 49 9.46 18.89 15.52
CA ILE A 49 10.57 18.25 16.24
C ILE A 49 11.65 17.84 15.24
N SER A 50 12.92 18.07 15.59
CA SER A 50 14.03 17.61 14.76
C SER A 50 14.19 16.08 14.86
N GLU A 51 14.34 15.42 13.72
CA GLU A 51 14.71 14.00 13.67
C GLU A 51 16.08 13.77 14.35
N TYR A 52 16.97 14.72 14.23
CA TYR A 52 18.27 14.71 14.92
C TYR A 52 18.09 14.62 16.44
N ASP A 53 17.22 15.45 17.03
CA ASP A 53 16.95 15.44 18.48
C ASP A 53 16.31 14.11 18.90
N ILE A 54 15.35 13.60 18.11
CA ILE A 54 14.70 12.31 18.36
C ILE A 54 15.74 11.18 18.44
N ARG A 55 16.60 11.05 17.44
CA ARG A 55 17.58 9.94 17.37
C ARG A 55 18.74 10.09 18.36
N THR A 56 19.00 11.31 18.83
CA THR A 56 20.11 11.60 19.76
C THR A 56 19.69 11.46 21.21
N LEU A 57 18.46 11.91 21.54
CA LEU A 57 17.96 11.97 22.91
C LEU A 57 17.10 10.76 23.30
N LEU A 58 16.51 10.06 22.34
CA LEU A 58 15.67 8.89 22.60
C LEU A 58 16.40 7.58 22.33
N PRO A 59 16.02 6.48 23.02
CA PRO A 59 16.58 5.15 22.81
C PRO A 59 16.01 4.49 21.54
N VAL A 60 16.26 5.10 20.39
CA VAL A 60 15.78 4.67 19.07
C VAL A 60 16.92 4.54 18.07
N GLN A 61 16.73 3.75 17.04
CA GLN A 61 17.60 3.68 15.88
C GLN A 61 16.94 4.39 14.72
N SER A 62 17.71 5.10 13.90
CA SER A 62 17.21 5.74 12.70
C SER A 62 18.05 5.37 11.46
N SER A 63 17.38 5.38 10.31
CA SER A 63 18.01 5.27 8.99
C SER A 63 17.32 6.23 8.04
N PHE A 64 18.07 6.76 7.05
CA PHE A 64 17.55 7.68 6.06
C PHE A 64 18.02 7.30 4.66
N ASP A 65 17.06 7.08 3.76
CA ASP A 65 17.31 6.89 2.33
C ASP A 65 17.31 8.24 1.63
N ILE A 66 18.49 8.66 1.14
CA ILE A 66 18.67 9.96 0.50
C ILE A 66 17.97 10.04 -0.85
N LEU A 67 17.87 8.94 -1.59
CA LEU A 67 17.25 8.91 -2.91
C LEU A 67 15.73 9.02 -2.79
N LEU A 68 15.14 8.30 -1.85
CA LEU A 68 13.70 8.31 -1.59
C LEU A 68 13.28 9.44 -0.64
N GLN A 69 14.23 10.20 -0.08
CA GLN A 69 13.98 11.22 0.94
C GLN A 69 13.15 10.65 2.13
N ARG A 70 13.39 9.39 2.49
CA ARG A 70 12.60 8.63 3.46
C ARG A 70 13.41 8.28 4.69
N GLY A 71 12.86 8.59 5.87
CA GLY A 71 13.43 8.18 7.15
C GLY A 71 12.63 7.05 7.78
N LYS A 72 13.34 6.21 8.55
CA LYS A 72 12.76 5.18 9.41
C LYS A 72 13.37 5.29 10.81
N ILE A 73 12.53 5.40 11.83
CA ILE A 73 12.91 5.40 13.24
C ILE A 73 12.35 4.14 13.88
N MET A 74 13.17 3.44 14.69
CA MET A 74 12.81 2.13 15.24
C MET A 74 13.23 1.98 16.69
N ARG A 75 12.42 1.21 17.47
CA ARG A 75 12.77 0.69 18.79
C ARG A 75 12.23 -0.72 18.96
N GLY A 76 13.11 -1.73 18.91
CA GLY A 76 12.68 -3.13 18.88
C GLY A 76 11.79 -3.41 17.65
N PRO A 77 10.60 -4.02 17.83
CA PRO A 77 9.69 -4.31 16.73
C PRO A 77 8.90 -3.08 16.25
N ARG A 78 8.92 -1.98 17.00
CA ARG A 78 8.17 -0.77 16.69
C ARG A 78 8.94 0.12 15.74
N PHE A 79 8.23 0.74 14.81
CA PHE A 79 8.85 1.61 13.83
C PHE A 79 7.92 2.75 13.43
N THR A 80 8.52 3.81 12.92
CA THR A 80 7.85 4.89 12.19
C THR A 80 8.60 5.16 10.91
N ILE A 81 7.88 5.30 9.80
CA ILE A 81 8.41 5.68 8.49
C ILE A 81 7.79 7.00 8.10
N TYR A 82 8.61 7.93 7.64
CA TYR A 82 8.20 9.23 7.12
C TYR A 82 8.95 9.57 5.83
N THR A 83 8.42 10.50 5.05
CA THR A 83 9.10 11.00 3.83
C THR A 83 9.09 12.52 3.84
N VAL A 84 10.22 13.14 3.53
CA VAL A 84 10.36 14.60 3.42
C VAL A 84 9.48 15.11 2.27
N GLY A 85 8.75 16.19 2.52
CA GLY A 85 7.77 16.75 1.58
C GLY A 85 6.34 16.24 1.80
N MET A 86 6.13 15.30 2.75
CA MET A 86 4.83 14.68 2.98
C MET A 86 4.22 15.02 4.33
N SER A 87 2.90 15.14 4.36
CA SER A 87 2.10 15.42 5.56
C SER A 87 1.59 14.15 6.26
N VAL A 88 2.22 13.01 5.97
CA VAL A 88 1.83 11.72 6.54
C VAL A 88 3.06 10.90 6.93
N ALA A 89 2.90 10.06 7.97
CA ALA A 89 3.88 9.06 8.38
C ALA A 89 3.15 7.78 8.83
N LEU A 90 3.84 6.64 8.76
CA LEU A 90 3.34 5.37 9.30
C LEU A 90 4.08 5.06 10.60
N SER A 91 3.36 4.83 11.68
CA SER A 91 3.90 4.42 12.97
C SER A 91 3.26 3.10 13.42
N GLY A 92 4.00 1.99 13.28
CA GLY A 92 3.39 0.66 13.37
C GLY A 92 2.30 0.49 12.31
N ASP A 93 1.08 0.23 12.76
CA ASP A 93 -0.12 0.11 11.91
C ASP A 93 -0.94 1.41 11.84
N MET A 94 -0.47 2.49 12.48
CA MET A 94 -1.16 3.77 12.53
C MET A 94 -0.67 4.71 11.42
N LEU A 95 -1.61 5.27 10.66
CA LEU A 95 -1.33 6.37 9.75
C LEU A 95 -1.47 7.70 10.49
N LEU A 96 -0.35 8.37 10.68
CA LEU A 96 -0.28 9.70 11.29
C LEU A 96 -0.44 10.77 10.20
N ARG A 97 -1.17 11.84 10.50
CA ARG A 97 -1.42 12.95 9.57
C ARG A 97 -1.14 14.29 10.23
N SER A 98 -0.66 15.23 9.42
CA SER A 98 -0.51 16.63 9.78
C SER A 98 -1.06 17.53 8.68
N GLU A 99 -1.35 18.78 8.98
CA GLU A 99 -1.64 19.81 7.98
C GLU A 99 -0.36 20.27 7.26
N TYR A 100 0.80 20.02 7.86
CA TYR A 100 2.10 20.45 7.36
C TYR A 100 3.00 19.26 6.99
N PRO A 101 3.84 19.41 5.95
CA PRO A 101 4.73 18.33 5.55
C PRO A 101 5.92 18.14 6.48
N VAL A 102 6.42 16.91 6.59
CA VAL A 102 7.80 16.68 7.03
C VAL A 102 8.73 17.47 6.12
N THR A 103 9.56 18.32 6.66
CA THR A 103 10.39 19.23 5.87
C THR A 103 11.87 19.08 6.17
N ARG A 104 12.73 19.62 5.29
CA ARG A 104 14.17 19.73 5.55
C ARG A 104 14.57 21.19 5.60
N MET A 105 15.24 21.60 6.66
CA MET A 105 15.71 22.96 6.85
C MET A 105 17.11 22.95 7.45
N GLN A 106 18.04 23.69 6.84
CA GLN A 106 19.45 23.76 7.26
C GLN A 106 20.13 22.38 7.43
N GLY A 107 19.74 21.40 6.61
CA GLY A 107 20.27 20.02 6.66
C GLY A 107 19.55 19.09 7.63
N GLU A 108 18.70 19.58 8.51
CA GLU A 108 17.91 18.78 9.44
C GLU A 108 16.54 18.41 8.86
N VAL A 109 16.07 17.23 9.20
CA VAL A 109 14.68 16.81 8.94
C VAL A 109 13.82 17.21 10.12
N LEU A 110 12.75 17.93 9.84
CA LEU A 110 11.78 18.43 10.81
C LEU A 110 10.45 17.70 10.62
N ILE A 111 9.98 17.06 11.69
CA ILE A 111 8.73 16.27 11.70
C ILE A 111 7.66 17.10 12.39
N PRO A 112 6.50 17.36 11.77
CA PRO A 112 5.40 18.11 12.38
C PRO A 112 4.98 17.49 13.71
N LEU A 113 4.59 18.33 14.67
CA LEU A 113 4.23 17.91 16.02
C LEU A 113 3.09 16.87 16.03
N ASP A 114 2.09 17.03 15.15
CA ASP A 114 0.95 16.11 15.00
C ASP A 114 1.37 14.70 14.59
N ILE A 115 2.53 14.57 13.93
CA ILE A 115 3.15 13.29 13.58
C ILE A 115 4.11 12.85 14.69
N ALA A 116 4.93 13.78 15.20
CA ALA A 116 5.99 13.45 16.15
C ALA A 116 5.47 12.94 17.50
N LEU A 117 4.39 13.51 18.05
CA LEU A 117 3.83 13.07 19.31
C LEU A 117 3.34 11.61 19.28
N PRO A 118 2.37 11.23 18.44
CA PRO A 118 1.88 9.85 18.40
C PRO A 118 2.96 8.87 17.91
N MET A 119 3.94 9.31 17.13
CA MET A 119 5.11 8.53 16.77
C MET A 119 5.95 8.18 18.00
N ILE A 120 6.27 9.17 18.84
CA ILE A 120 7.06 8.98 20.05
C ILE A 120 6.31 8.09 21.05
N GLU A 121 5.01 8.32 21.25
CA GLU A 121 4.16 7.47 22.09
C GLU A 121 4.17 6.00 21.63
N ASN A 122 4.08 5.75 20.32
CA ASN A 122 4.17 4.39 19.78
C ASN A 122 5.56 3.75 19.97
N LEU A 123 6.64 4.52 19.79
CA LEU A 123 8.00 4.02 19.93
C LEU A 123 8.39 3.79 21.39
N LEU A 124 7.87 4.59 22.31
CA LEU A 124 8.24 4.62 23.74
C LEU A 124 7.11 4.12 24.65
N GLU A 125 6.68 2.86 24.46
CA GLU A 125 5.72 2.24 25.40
C GLU A 125 6.28 2.20 26.82
N GLY A 126 5.44 2.55 27.80
CA GLY A 126 5.83 2.68 29.22
C GLY A 126 6.47 4.03 29.56
N TYR A 127 6.24 5.03 28.69
CA TYR A 127 6.61 6.43 28.94
C TYR A 127 5.39 7.32 28.75
N THR A 128 5.26 8.35 29.59
CA THR A 128 4.30 9.43 29.37
C THR A 128 4.93 10.54 28.56
N VAL A 129 4.21 11.07 27.57
CA VAL A 129 4.66 12.14 26.69
C VAL A 129 3.76 13.34 26.89
N VAL A 130 4.32 14.47 27.33
CA VAL A 130 3.58 15.72 27.59
C VAL A 130 4.28 16.92 27.01
N ILE A 131 3.51 17.90 26.54
CA ILE A 131 4.05 19.19 26.09
C ILE A 131 4.17 20.13 27.30
N GLN A 132 5.38 20.65 27.55
CA GLN A 132 5.63 21.63 28.56
C GLN A 132 6.40 22.83 27.97
N GLY A 133 5.70 23.97 27.84
CA GLY A 133 6.28 25.15 27.21
C GLY A 133 6.80 24.88 25.80
N ASN A 134 8.10 25.01 25.57
CA ASN A 134 8.73 24.84 24.26
C ASN A 134 9.47 23.48 24.12
N SER A 135 9.01 22.46 24.84
CA SER A 135 9.60 21.11 24.81
C SER A 135 8.55 20.03 24.95
N ILE A 136 8.84 18.87 24.39
CA ILE A 136 8.14 17.62 24.71
C ILE A 136 8.91 16.94 25.83
N VAL A 137 8.25 16.76 26.97
CA VAL A 137 8.82 16.05 28.13
C VAL A 137 8.34 14.62 28.12
N ILE A 138 9.28 13.68 28.17
CA ILE A 138 9.07 12.25 28.12
C ILE A 138 9.53 11.68 29.45
N ASN A 139 8.60 11.20 30.28
CA ASN A 139 8.87 10.63 31.59
C ASN A 139 8.71 9.10 31.53
N LYS A 140 9.62 8.39 32.16
CA LYS A 140 9.48 6.95 32.35
C LYS A 140 8.35 6.72 33.37
N GLU A 141 7.35 5.94 33.03
CA GLU A 141 6.28 5.58 33.98
C GLU A 141 6.86 4.72 35.11
N ALA A 142 6.64 5.14 36.36
CA ALA A 142 6.84 4.26 37.49
C ALA A 142 5.83 3.09 37.36
N VAL A 143 6.29 1.85 37.48
CA VAL A 143 5.43 0.65 37.40
C VAL A 143 4.41 0.71 38.51
N VAL A 144 3.24 1.29 38.24
CA VAL A 144 2.04 1.16 39.06
C VAL A 144 1.20 0.05 38.43
N PRO A 145 0.69 -0.92 39.17
CA PRO A 145 -0.19 -1.95 38.61
C PRO A 145 -1.42 -1.27 38.01
N GLN A 146 -1.57 -1.37 36.71
CA GLN A 146 -2.66 -0.71 35.99
C GLN A 146 -4.00 -1.36 36.30
N GLU A 147 -4.92 -0.60 36.89
CA GLU A 147 -6.35 -0.78 36.64
C GLU A 147 -6.62 -0.67 35.14
N LYS A 148 -7.36 -1.64 34.61
CA LYS A 148 -7.72 -1.77 33.19
C LYS A 148 -8.28 -0.44 32.67
N GLN A 149 -7.44 0.36 31.99
CA GLN A 149 -7.91 1.49 31.19
C GLN A 149 -8.72 0.93 30.01
N LYS A 150 -9.92 1.49 29.83
CA LYS A 150 -10.81 1.20 28.70
C LYS A 150 -10.02 1.37 27.42
N GLU A 151 -9.92 0.29 26.65
CA GLU A 151 -9.30 0.26 25.33
C GLU A 151 -9.81 1.43 24.47
N LYS A 152 -8.92 2.35 24.11
CA LYS A 152 -9.12 3.21 22.95
C LYS A 152 -9.19 2.25 21.76
N LYS A 153 -10.35 2.21 21.09
CA LYS A 153 -10.53 1.38 19.89
C LYS A 153 -9.33 1.54 18.97
N PRO A 154 -8.59 0.46 18.66
CA PRO A 154 -7.59 0.48 17.62
C PRO A 154 -8.27 0.91 16.32
N LEU A 155 -7.59 1.69 15.49
CA LEU A 155 -7.93 1.78 14.06
C LEU A 155 -8.05 0.34 13.54
N PRO A 156 -8.92 0.07 12.57
CA PRO A 156 -9.21 -1.30 12.20
C PRO A 156 -7.88 -2.00 11.90
N HIS A 157 -7.46 -2.88 12.80
CA HIS A 157 -6.67 -4.02 12.39
C HIS A 157 -7.30 -4.49 11.08
N VAL A 158 -6.48 -4.82 10.07
CA VAL A 158 -6.93 -5.77 9.06
C VAL A 158 -7.45 -6.91 9.91
N SER A 159 -8.76 -6.89 10.14
CA SER A 159 -9.34 -7.79 11.11
C SER A 159 -9.09 -9.18 10.58
N LYS A 160 -8.70 -10.10 11.43
CA LYS A 160 -8.66 -11.52 11.11
C LYS A 160 -10.08 -12.06 10.87
N ASP A 161 -11.00 -11.21 10.48
CA ASP A 161 -12.40 -11.53 10.26
C ASP A 161 -12.58 -12.23 8.91
N ALA A 162 -13.51 -13.14 8.87
CA ALA A 162 -13.85 -13.86 7.65
C ALA A 162 -14.29 -12.89 6.54
N ILE A 163 -14.04 -13.26 5.28
CA ILE A 163 -14.52 -12.48 4.14
C ILE A 163 -16.06 -12.48 4.14
N GLY A 164 -16.65 -11.30 4.27
CA GLY A 164 -18.10 -11.10 4.30
C GLY A 164 -18.63 -10.28 3.11
N PHE A 165 -17.76 -9.63 2.32
CA PHE A 165 -18.18 -8.91 1.12
C PHE A 165 -17.14 -8.98 0.01
N ILE A 166 -17.61 -8.78 -1.23
CA ILE A 166 -16.78 -8.70 -2.44
C ILE A 166 -17.21 -7.48 -3.23
N VAL A 167 -16.26 -6.59 -3.55
CA VAL A 167 -16.50 -5.48 -4.45
C VAL A 167 -15.97 -5.82 -5.83
N VAL A 168 -16.86 -5.83 -6.81
CA VAL A 168 -16.53 -6.00 -8.23
C VAL A 168 -16.53 -4.62 -8.88
N ASP A 169 -15.36 -4.17 -9.27
CA ASP A 169 -15.17 -2.90 -9.95
C ASP A 169 -15.19 -3.11 -11.46
N ALA A 170 -16.07 -2.41 -12.16
CA ALA A 170 -16.07 -2.35 -13.61
C ALA A 170 -15.21 -1.16 -14.06
N GLY A 171 -14.03 -1.40 -14.61
CA GLY A 171 -13.11 -0.35 -15.04
C GLY A 171 -13.75 0.67 -15.98
N HIS A 172 -13.24 1.91 -15.96
CA HIS A 172 -13.70 3.02 -16.80
C HIS A 172 -15.17 3.42 -16.59
N GLY A 173 -15.79 4.10 -17.56
CA GLY A 173 -17.20 4.47 -17.53
C GLY A 173 -17.46 5.95 -17.82
N GLY A 174 -18.67 6.26 -18.32
CA GLY A 174 -19.08 7.62 -18.65
C GLY A 174 -18.16 8.30 -19.67
N LYS A 175 -17.52 9.40 -19.26
CA LYS A 175 -16.57 10.16 -20.09
C LYS A 175 -15.24 9.44 -20.35
N ASP A 176 -14.90 8.44 -19.57
CA ASP A 176 -13.71 7.59 -19.76
C ASP A 176 -14.10 6.35 -20.58
N PRO A 177 -13.69 6.25 -21.84
CA PRO A 177 -14.02 5.11 -22.68
C PRO A 177 -13.17 3.86 -22.37
N GLY A 178 -12.04 4.01 -21.67
CA GLY A 178 -10.97 3.01 -21.64
C GLY A 178 -10.31 2.84 -23.01
N ALA A 179 -9.67 1.71 -23.24
CA ALA A 179 -9.11 1.38 -24.53
C ALA A 179 -10.23 1.23 -25.60
N ILE A 180 -9.88 1.60 -26.84
CA ILE A 180 -10.81 1.51 -27.99
C ILE A 180 -10.25 0.44 -28.95
N GLY A 181 -10.96 -0.65 -29.02
CA GLY A 181 -10.64 -1.74 -29.95
C GLY A 181 -10.98 -1.39 -31.41
N LYS A 182 -10.46 -2.18 -32.33
CA LYS A 182 -10.86 -2.07 -33.75
C LYS A 182 -12.38 -2.14 -33.88
N SER A 183 -12.96 -1.36 -34.75
CA SER A 183 -14.41 -1.19 -34.93
C SER A 183 -15.10 -0.34 -33.84
N GLY A 184 -14.36 0.45 -33.07
CA GLY A 184 -14.91 1.42 -32.12
C GLY A 184 -15.48 0.82 -30.83
N ILE A 185 -15.23 -0.46 -30.53
CA ILE A 185 -15.68 -1.06 -29.27
C ILE A 185 -14.89 -0.42 -28.12
N LYS A 186 -15.61 0.11 -27.14
CA LYS A 186 -15.04 0.76 -25.96
C LYS A 186 -14.93 -0.22 -24.80
N GLU A 187 -13.81 -0.22 -24.14
CA GLU A 187 -13.50 -1.09 -23.00
C GLU A 187 -14.57 -0.95 -21.90
N LYS A 188 -14.97 0.26 -21.54
CA LYS A 188 -15.98 0.53 -20.50
C LYS A 188 -17.27 -0.27 -20.62
N LEU A 189 -17.66 -0.66 -21.87
CA LEU A 189 -18.86 -1.46 -22.10
C LEU A 189 -18.60 -2.94 -21.82
N LEU A 190 -17.42 -3.46 -22.21
CA LEU A 190 -17.02 -4.83 -21.97
C LEU A 190 -16.79 -5.09 -20.49
N THR A 191 -16.07 -4.19 -19.82
CA THR A 191 -15.80 -4.30 -18.37
C THR A 191 -17.10 -4.31 -17.57
N LEU A 192 -18.08 -3.47 -17.92
CA LEU A 192 -19.40 -3.45 -17.28
C LEU A 192 -20.17 -4.76 -17.50
N GLN A 193 -20.15 -5.30 -18.72
CA GLN A 193 -20.81 -6.57 -19.04
C GLN A 193 -20.17 -7.73 -18.28
N ILE A 194 -18.85 -7.83 -18.31
CA ILE A 194 -18.11 -8.92 -17.66
C ILE A 194 -18.24 -8.82 -16.13
N ALA A 195 -18.10 -7.62 -15.55
CA ALA A 195 -18.26 -7.40 -14.13
C ALA A 195 -19.67 -7.79 -13.63
N ARG A 196 -20.72 -7.54 -14.43
CA ARG A 196 -22.08 -8.00 -14.12
C ARG A 196 -22.18 -9.53 -14.12
N GLU A 197 -21.61 -10.22 -15.10
CA GLU A 197 -21.61 -11.69 -15.13
C GLU A 197 -20.82 -12.25 -13.93
N VAL A 198 -19.70 -11.62 -13.54
CA VAL A 198 -18.93 -11.98 -12.33
C VAL A 198 -19.78 -11.77 -11.06
N ALA A 199 -20.43 -10.63 -10.92
CA ALA A 199 -21.26 -10.35 -9.76
C ALA A 199 -22.44 -11.33 -9.64
N LEU A 200 -23.11 -11.65 -10.74
CA LEU A 200 -24.22 -12.62 -10.79
C LEU A 200 -23.73 -14.06 -10.42
N GLU A 201 -22.58 -14.47 -10.94
CA GLU A 201 -22.04 -15.79 -10.62
C GLU A 201 -21.58 -15.89 -9.16
N LEU A 202 -20.98 -14.80 -8.60
CA LEU A 202 -20.62 -14.72 -7.18
C LEU A 202 -21.86 -14.79 -6.27
N GLN A 203 -22.89 -14.00 -6.54
CA GLN A 203 -24.15 -14.00 -5.79
C GLN A 203 -24.79 -15.39 -5.76
N LYS A 204 -24.75 -16.08 -6.91
CA LYS A 204 -25.27 -17.45 -7.03
C LYS A 204 -24.46 -18.47 -6.22
N LYS A 205 -23.13 -18.35 -6.20
CA LYS A 205 -22.21 -19.33 -5.60
C LYS A 205 -21.90 -19.07 -4.14
N LEU A 206 -22.06 -17.83 -3.68
CA LEU A 206 -21.71 -17.36 -2.34
C LEU A 206 -22.88 -16.57 -1.71
N PRO A 207 -24.04 -17.23 -1.47
CA PRO A 207 -25.27 -16.53 -1.01
C PRO A 207 -25.12 -15.88 0.37
N GLY A 208 -24.07 -16.20 1.14
CA GLY A 208 -23.77 -15.60 2.46
C GLY A 208 -22.77 -14.46 2.41
N ILE A 209 -22.33 -14.02 1.22
CA ILE A 209 -21.34 -12.94 1.03
C ILE A 209 -21.98 -11.81 0.22
N ASP A 210 -21.89 -10.59 0.74
CA ASP A 210 -22.39 -9.39 0.02
C ASP A 210 -21.56 -9.13 -1.22
N VAL A 211 -22.20 -9.03 -2.39
CA VAL A 211 -21.54 -8.68 -3.66
C VAL A 211 -22.00 -7.30 -4.11
N VAL A 212 -21.07 -6.36 -4.14
CA VAL A 212 -21.30 -4.95 -4.48
C VAL A 212 -20.55 -4.61 -5.75
N MET A 213 -21.22 -3.94 -6.71
CA MET A 213 -20.55 -3.38 -7.88
C MET A 213 -20.26 -1.90 -7.67
N THR A 214 -19.10 -1.41 -8.09
CA THR A 214 -18.76 0.03 -8.02
C THR A 214 -19.68 0.86 -8.92
N ARG A 215 -20.02 0.33 -10.10
CA ARG A 215 -21.02 0.90 -11.03
C ARG A 215 -21.85 -0.18 -11.70
N THR A 216 -23.12 0.09 -11.88
CA THR A 216 -24.07 -0.77 -12.59
C THR A 216 -24.57 -0.18 -13.91
N THR A 217 -24.13 1.03 -14.24
CA THR A 217 -24.46 1.75 -15.47
C THR A 217 -23.20 2.33 -16.11
N ASP A 218 -23.31 2.93 -17.29
CA ASP A 218 -22.21 3.66 -17.95
C ASP A 218 -21.99 5.02 -17.26
N LYS A 219 -21.47 4.99 -16.01
CA LYS A 219 -21.16 6.15 -15.17
C LYS A 219 -19.66 6.23 -14.97
N PHE A 220 -19.11 7.44 -15.03
CA PHE A 220 -17.73 7.71 -14.62
C PHE A 220 -17.63 7.71 -13.10
N LEU A 221 -16.64 7.00 -12.59
CA LEU A 221 -16.20 7.05 -11.19
C LEU A 221 -14.70 7.34 -11.17
N GLU A 222 -14.29 8.25 -10.32
CA GLU A 222 -12.88 8.50 -10.08
C GLU A 222 -12.22 7.30 -9.38
N LEU A 223 -10.91 7.14 -9.54
CA LEU A 223 -10.18 5.98 -8.99
C LEU A 223 -10.36 5.88 -7.46
N GLY A 224 -10.23 7.01 -6.75
CA GLY A 224 -10.43 7.07 -5.31
C GLY A 224 -11.85 6.74 -4.85
N GLU A 225 -12.89 7.09 -5.65
CA GLU A 225 -14.27 6.74 -5.33
C GLU A 225 -14.52 5.23 -5.35
N ARG A 226 -13.82 4.49 -6.24
CA ARG A 226 -13.93 3.03 -6.35
C ARG A 226 -13.42 2.34 -5.07
N THR A 227 -12.26 2.75 -4.59
CA THR A 227 -11.70 2.22 -3.34
C THR A 227 -12.48 2.68 -2.11
N GLU A 228 -13.01 3.91 -2.10
CA GLU A 228 -13.87 4.39 -1.01
C GLU A 228 -15.15 3.56 -0.86
N ILE A 229 -15.78 3.13 -1.97
CA ILE A 229 -16.95 2.24 -1.95
C ILE A 229 -16.60 0.95 -1.20
N ALA A 230 -15.44 0.36 -1.49
CA ALA A 230 -14.98 -0.86 -0.83
C ALA A 230 -14.64 -0.60 0.66
N ASN A 231 -13.86 0.42 0.96
CA ASN A 231 -13.40 0.72 2.31
C ASN A 231 -14.55 1.08 3.29
N ARG A 232 -15.64 1.67 2.79
CA ARG A 232 -16.83 1.96 3.61
C ARG A 232 -17.49 0.68 4.16
N LEU A 233 -17.38 -0.43 3.47
CA LEU A 233 -17.93 -1.72 3.92
C LEU A 233 -17.12 -2.29 5.08
N LEU A 234 -15.79 -2.05 5.12
CA LEU A 234 -14.93 -2.44 6.24
C LEU A 234 -15.33 -1.82 7.59
N LYS A 235 -15.96 -0.64 7.60
CA LYS A 235 -16.43 0.02 8.83
C LYS A 235 -17.47 -0.80 9.60
N LYS A 236 -18.01 -1.86 9.01
CA LYS A 236 -18.94 -2.82 9.61
C LYS A 236 -18.21 -3.96 10.35
N GLY A 237 -16.86 -3.94 10.44
CA GLY A 237 -16.08 -4.97 11.14
C GLY A 237 -15.94 -6.29 10.39
N VAL A 238 -16.16 -6.28 9.08
CA VAL A 238 -16.08 -7.46 8.21
C VAL A 238 -14.98 -7.23 7.18
N ASN A 239 -14.13 -8.22 6.91
CA ASN A 239 -13.12 -8.13 5.86
C ASN A 239 -13.74 -8.39 4.47
N GLY A 240 -13.09 -7.89 3.42
CA GLY A 240 -13.59 -7.95 2.05
C GLY A 240 -12.53 -8.26 1.01
N ILE A 241 -12.97 -8.28 -0.24
CA ILE A 241 -12.14 -8.44 -1.44
C ILE A 241 -12.53 -7.36 -2.44
N PHE A 242 -11.54 -6.75 -3.10
CA PHE A 242 -11.74 -5.83 -4.22
C PHE A 242 -11.17 -6.42 -5.51
N VAL A 243 -12.00 -6.51 -6.56
CA VAL A 243 -11.61 -7.06 -7.87
C VAL A 243 -12.01 -6.09 -8.96
N SER A 244 -11.03 -5.44 -9.60
CA SER A 244 -11.24 -4.56 -10.75
C SER A 244 -11.11 -5.35 -12.06
N ILE A 245 -12.04 -5.16 -12.98
CA ILE A 245 -12.13 -5.86 -14.27
C ILE A 245 -11.79 -4.89 -15.39
N HIS A 246 -10.79 -5.24 -16.19
CA HIS A 246 -10.26 -4.48 -17.32
C HIS A 246 -10.07 -5.35 -18.57
N CYS A 247 -9.89 -4.69 -19.72
CA CYS A 247 -9.54 -5.32 -20.99
C CYS A 247 -8.29 -4.65 -21.54
N ASN A 248 -7.17 -5.31 -21.44
CA ASN A 248 -5.85 -4.83 -21.82
C ASN A 248 -5.80 -4.33 -23.29
N ALA A 249 -4.86 -3.43 -23.54
CA ALA A 249 -4.57 -2.93 -24.88
C ALA A 249 -3.07 -3.03 -25.18
N ALA A 250 -2.73 -3.32 -26.41
CA ALA A 250 -1.35 -3.34 -26.88
C ALA A 250 -1.23 -2.70 -28.27
N VAL A 251 -0.10 -2.05 -28.52
CA VAL A 251 0.25 -1.49 -29.83
C VAL A 251 0.31 -2.61 -30.87
N VAL A 252 0.89 -3.76 -30.50
CA VAL A 252 1.00 -4.92 -31.36
C VAL A 252 -0.28 -5.75 -31.25
N SER A 253 -1.12 -5.71 -32.27
CA SER A 253 -2.43 -6.37 -32.30
C SER A 253 -2.42 -7.91 -32.24
N LYS A 254 -1.25 -8.53 -32.32
CA LYS A 254 -1.08 -9.99 -32.16
C LYS A 254 -0.99 -10.42 -30.70
N ILE A 255 -0.74 -9.51 -29.78
CA ILE A 255 -0.67 -9.82 -28.35
C ILE A 255 -2.07 -10.21 -27.87
N SER A 256 -2.14 -11.30 -27.11
CA SER A 256 -3.38 -11.86 -26.56
C SER A 256 -3.13 -12.59 -25.26
N GLY A 257 -4.17 -12.91 -24.52
CA GLY A 257 -4.13 -13.64 -23.26
C GLY A 257 -4.64 -12.80 -22.09
N PHE A 258 -4.74 -13.41 -20.93
CA PHE A 258 -5.27 -12.81 -19.71
C PHE A 258 -4.23 -12.86 -18.60
N GLU A 259 -4.30 -11.89 -17.70
CA GLU A 259 -3.36 -11.73 -16.60
C GLU A 259 -4.02 -11.08 -15.39
N THR A 260 -3.50 -11.36 -14.19
CA THR A 260 -4.03 -10.78 -12.95
C THR A 260 -2.92 -10.02 -12.24
N TYR A 261 -3.24 -8.80 -11.82
CA TYR A 261 -2.31 -7.89 -11.17
C TYR A 261 -2.65 -7.66 -9.70
N TYR A 262 -1.62 -7.51 -8.88
CA TYR A 262 -1.72 -6.93 -7.55
C TYR A 262 -0.81 -5.70 -7.43
N LEU A 263 -1.10 -4.83 -6.48
CA LEU A 263 -0.40 -3.55 -6.31
C LEU A 263 1.07 -3.73 -5.91
N SER A 264 1.97 -3.05 -6.61
CA SER A 264 3.39 -2.91 -6.24
C SER A 264 4.02 -1.73 -6.96
N GLN A 265 4.81 -0.95 -6.26
CA GLN A 265 5.63 0.12 -6.87
C GLN A 265 6.73 -0.41 -7.81
N ASN A 266 7.14 -1.68 -7.63
CA ASN A 266 8.13 -2.33 -8.47
C ASN A 266 7.41 -3.27 -9.46
N PRO A 267 7.17 -2.87 -10.71
CA PRO A 267 6.48 -3.69 -11.69
C PRO A 267 7.27 -4.96 -12.01
N SER A 268 6.55 -6.03 -12.38
CA SER A 268 7.16 -7.32 -12.74
C SER A 268 8.09 -7.23 -13.96
N ASN A 269 7.74 -6.38 -14.93
CA ASN A 269 8.48 -6.11 -16.17
C ASN A 269 7.94 -4.83 -16.84
N GLU A 270 8.52 -4.43 -17.98
CA GLU A 270 8.09 -3.24 -18.73
C GLU A 270 6.66 -3.33 -19.28
N ASP A 271 6.21 -4.53 -19.69
CA ASP A 271 4.80 -4.71 -20.12
C ASP A 271 3.84 -4.38 -18.97
N ALA A 272 4.14 -4.86 -17.75
CA ALA A 272 3.34 -4.57 -16.55
C ALA A 272 3.35 -3.09 -16.19
N ARG A 273 4.50 -2.41 -16.34
CA ARG A 273 4.62 -0.97 -16.16
C ARG A 273 3.76 -0.23 -17.16
N THR A 274 3.84 -0.60 -18.44
CA THR A 274 3.09 0.03 -19.53
C THR A 274 1.59 -0.13 -19.32
N THR A 275 1.11 -1.32 -18.96
CA THR A 275 -0.30 -1.56 -18.64
C THR A 275 -0.76 -0.64 -17.51
N ALA A 276 0.00 -0.56 -16.41
CA ALA A 276 -0.37 0.34 -15.30
C ALA A 276 -0.38 1.83 -15.71
N VAL A 277 0.55 2.28 -16.53
CA VAL A 277 0.57 3.66 -17.05
C VAL A 277 -0.68 3.94 -17.89
N LEU A 278 -1.10 3.01 -18.74
CA LEU A 278 -2.29 3.17 -19.58
C LEU A 278 -3.55 3.26 -18.71
N GLU A 279 -3.70 2.38 -17.74
CA GLU A 279 -4.85 2.38 -16.81
C GLU A 279 -4.86 3.62 -15.90
N ASN A 280 -3.70 4.07 -15.45
CA ASN A 280 -3.60 5.27 -14.61
C ASN A 280 -3.88 6.58 -15.36
N ASN A 281 -3.83 6.58 -16.71
CA ASN A 281 -4.11 7.77 -17.52
C ASN A 281 -5.55 8.30 -17.34
N VAL A 282 -6.46 7.53 -16.77
CA VAL A 282 -7.81 7.98 -16.41
C VAL A 282 -7.80 9.20 -15.49
N ILE A 283 -6.71 9.44 -14.77
CA ILE A 283 -6.54 10.61 -13.89
C ILE A 283 -6.73 11.94 -14.62
N VAL A 284 -6.52 11.99 -15.95
CA VAL A 284 -6.77 13.20 -16.76
C VAL A 284 -8.24 13.62 -16.79
N PHE A 285 -9.15 12.68 -16.53
CA PHE A 285 -10.59 12.92 -16.44
C PHE A 285 -11.05 13.31 -15.02
N GLU A 286 -10.17 13.24 -14.02
CA GLU A 286 -10.47 13.62 -12.64
C GLU A 286 -10.29 15.12 -12.41
N SER A 287 -10.91 15.66 -11.33
CA SER A 287 -10.76 17.07 -10.97
C SER A 287 -9.34 17.40 -10.52
N PRO A 288 -8.82 18.63 -10.75
CA PRO A 288 -7.48 19.03 -10.34
C PRO A 288 -7.21 18.87 -8.84
N GLU A 289 -8.20 19.12 -7.99
CA GLU A 289 -8.12 19.00 -6.53
C GLU A 289 -7.91 17.55 -6.11
N LYS A 290 -8.57 16.61 -6.80
CA LYS A 290 -8.48 15.19 -6.51
C LYS A 290 -7.20 14.57 -7.06
N ARG A 291 -6.64 15.10 -8.16
CA ARG A 291 -5.34 14.66 -8.69
C ARG A 291 -4.21 14.86 -7.68
N LYS A 292 -4.27 15.92 -6.86
CA LYS A 292 -3.27 16.17 -5.79
C LYS A 292 -3.25 15.05 -4.74
N ARG A 293 -4.36 14.38 -4.49
CA ARG A 293 -4.44 13.26 -3.53
C ARG A 293 -3.57 12.07 -3.92
N TYR A 294 -3.30 11.87 -5.22
CA TYR A 294 -2.49 10.73 -5.66
C TYR A 294 -1.00 10.87 -5.31
N SER A 295 -0.48 12.08 -5.10
CA SER A 295 0.87 12.28 -4.60
C SER A 295 1.00 11.86 -3.12
N ASP A 296 -0.01 12.16 -2.29
CA ASP A 296 0.00 11.87 -0.85
C ASP A 296 -0.37 10.40 -0.57
N VAL A 297 -1.30 9.86 -1.36
CA VAL A 297 -1.72 8.45 -1.30
C VAL A 297 -0.56 7.53 -1.70
N ALA A 298 0.31 7.90 -2.65
CA ALA A 298 1.45 7.08 -3.08
C ALA A 298 2.37 6.63 -1.93
N ILE A 299 2.41 7.39 -0.83
CA ILE A 299 3.23 7.07 0.34
C ILE A 299 2.53 6.12 1.29
N ILE A 300 1.25 6.35 1.54
CA ILE A 300 0.41 5.44 2.31
C ILE A 300 0.52 4.03 1.74
N GLU A 301 0.54 3.94 0.42
CA GLU A 301 0.61 2.69 -0.33
C GLU A 301 1.97 2.02 -0.31
N ALA A 302 3.04 2.79 -0.44
CA ALA A 302 4.39 2.26 -0.28
C ALA A 302 4.56 1.61 1.11
N LEU A 303 3.81 2.08 2.09
CA LEU A 303 3.83 1.62 3.46
C LEU A 303 2.91 0.41 3.68
N MET A 304 1.77 0.35 3.01
CA MET A 304 0.86 -0.81 3.02
C MET A 304 1.39 -1.97 2.16
N LEU A 305 2.20 -1.70 1.14
CA LEU A 305 2.81 -2.72 0.27
C LEU A 305 3.76 -3.69 0.99
N THR A 306 4.21 -3.34 2.19
CA THR A 306 4.97 -4.25 3.06
C THR A 306 4.08 -5.05 4.01
N THR A 307 2.75 -4.88 3.93
CA THR A 307 1.77 -5.42 4.87
C THR A 307 1.20 -6.76 4.43
N GLN A 308 0.43 -7.35 5.33
CA GLN A 308 -0.35 -8.56 5.11
C GLN A 308 -1.28 -8.45 3.87
N ILE A 309 -1.85 -7.26 3.58
CA ILE A 309 -2.73 -7.01 2.44
C ILE A 309 -2.05 -7.35 1.10
N GLN A 310 -0.76 -7.01 0.92
CA GLN A 310 -0.06 -7.34 -0.32
C GLN A 310 0.11 -8.85 -0.50
N LYS A 311 0.45 -9.58 0.59
CA LYS A 311 0.54 -11.05 0.56
C LYS A 311 -0.80 -11.69 0.22
N GLU A 312 -1.86 -11.20 0.82
CA GLU A 312 -3.22 -11.66 0.55
C GLU A 312 -3.68 -11.33 -0.87
N SER A 313 -3.33 -10.14 -1.38
CA SER A 313 -3.59 -9.76 -2.77
C SER A 313 -2.86 -10.66 -3.77
N LEU A 314 -1.61 -11.05 -3.50
CA LEU A 314 -0.87 -12.03 -4.30
C LEU A 314 -1.57 -13.41 -4.29
N LEU A 315 -2.05 -13.87 -3.13
CA LEU A 315 -2.78 -15.14 -3.01
C LEU A 315 -4.11 -15.09 -3.78
N LEU A 316 -4.84 -13.97 -3.68
CA LEU A 316 -6.07 -13.73 -4.42
C LEU A 316 -5.81 -13.71 -5.94
N ALA A 317 -4.80 -12.95 -6.39
CA ALA A 317 -4.40 -12.90 -7.81
C ALA A 317 -4.04 -14.28 -8.34
N SER A 318 -3.27 -15.06 -7.55
CA SER A 318 -2.87 -16.43 -7.94
C SER A 318 -4.07 -17.38 -8.03
N ALA A 319 -5.04 -17.23 -7.14
CA ALA A 319 -6.24 -18.05 -7.15
C ALA A 319 -7.14 -17.73 -8.35
N ILE A 320 -7.34 -16.42 -8.66
CA ILE A 320 -8.13 -15.97 -9.82
C ILE A 320 -7.44 -16.40 -11.12
N GLN A 321 -6.13 -16.19 -11.26
CA GLN A 321 -5.39 -16.60 -12.45
C GLN A 321 -5.53 -18.09 -12.73
N LYS A 322 -5.41 -18.94 -11.68
CA LYS A 322 -5.63 -20.39 -11.80
C LYS A 322 -7.08 -20.75 -12.15
N GLY A 323 -8.05 -19.97 -11.68
CA GLY A 323 -9.45 -20.15 -12.04
C GLY A 323 -9.69 -19.84 -13.52
N LEU A 324 -9.11 -18.76 -14.02
CA LEU A 324 -9.13 -18.41 -15.45
C LEU A 324 -8.44 -19.47 -16.31
N ASP A 325 -7.25 -19.95 -15.92
CA ASP A 325 -6.51 -21.00 -16.64
C ASP A 325 -7.34 -22.29 -16.86
N ARG A 326 -8.22 -22.63 -15.92
CA ARG A 326 -9.08 -23.81 -16.04
C ARG A 326 -10.28 -23.62 -16.96
N ASN A 327 -10.78 -22.39 -17.03
CA ASN A 327 -12.02 -22.09 -17.74
C ASN A 327 -11.79 -21.53 -19.14
N ILE A 328 -10.59 -20.98 -19.41
CA ILE A 328 -10.23 -20.34 -20.68
C ILE A 328 -9.14 -21.16 -21.37
N SER A 329 -9.49 -21.80 -22.46
CA SER A 329 -8.57 -22.57 -23.33
C SER A 329 -8.24 -21.84 -24.63
N GLU A 330 -8.99 -20.80 -24.97
CA GLU A 330 -8.91 -20.10 -26.24
C GLU A 330 -7.67 -19.20 -26.34
N PHE A 331 -7.20 -18.71 -25.19
CA PHE A 331 -6.04 -17.82 -25.08
C PHE A 331 -5.14 -18.24 -23.91
N LYS A 332 -3.86 -17.87 -24.01
CA LYS A 332 -2.85 -18.26 -23.01
C LYS A 332 -2.92 -17.34 -21.79
N SER A 333 -2.76 -17.94 -20.63
CA SER A 333 -2.43 -17.24 -19.39
C SER A 333 -1.09 -16.53 -19.50
N LYS A 334 -1.03 -15.29 -19.08
CA LYS A 334 0.20 -14.50 -18.94
C LYS A 334 0.65 -14.42 -17.48
N GLY A 335 -0.06 -15.12 -16.59
CA GLY A 335 0.30 -15.30 -15.19
C GLY A 335 -0.10 -14.13 -14.31
N VAL A 336 0.40 -14.20 -13.06
CA VAL A 336 0.25 -13.14 -12.07
C VAL A 336 1.40 -12.17 -12.20
N LYS A 337 1.08 -10.89 -12.19
CA LYS A 337 2.04 -9.78 -12.26
C LYS A 337 1.78 -8.76 -11.15
N LYS A 338 2.69 -7.83 -11.01
CA LYS A 338 2.55 -6.70 -10.08
C LYS A 338 2.91 -5.41 -10.80
N ALA A 339 2.19 -4.34 -10.51
CA ALA A 339 2.48 -2.98 -10.97
C ALA A 339 1.69 -1.95 -10.15
N ASP A 340 1.95 -0.69 -10.41
CA ASP A 340 1.44 0.43 -9.65
C ASP A 340 0.12 0.96 -10.23
N PHE A 341 -0.95 0.20 -10.00
CA PHE A 341 -2.30 0.57 -10.44
C PHE A 341 -2.99 1.50 -9.43
N PHE A 342 -3.34 2.69 -9.85
CA PHE A 342 -3.97 3.69 -8.99
C PHE A 342 -5.34 3.26 -8.45
N VAL A 343 -6.09 2.45 -9.21
CA VAL A 343 -7.37 1.91 -8.75
C VAL A 343 -7.24 0.91 -7.60
N LEU A 344 -6.07 0.33 -7.38
CA LEU A 344 -5.81 -0.56 -6.23
C LEU A 344 -5.23 0.20 -5.05
N ARG A 345 -4.76 1.43 -5.28
CA ARG A 345 -4.20 2.28 -4.25
C ARG A 345 -5.29 2.66 -3.24
N GLY A 346 -4.93 2.66 -1.95
CA GLY A 346 -5.85 3.00 -0.87
C GLY A 346 -6.89 1.93 -0.54
N CYS A 347 -6.89 0.77 -1.20
CA CYS A 347 -7.68 -0.39 -0.79
C CYS A 347 -7.14 -0.96 0.52
N LEU A 348 -8.01 -1.05 1.54
CA LEU A 348 -7.67 -1.58 2.87
C LEU A 348 -8.00 -3.07 3.01
N MET A 349 -8.05 -3.79 1.90
CA MET A 349 -8.38 -5.21 1.80
C MET A 349 -7.61 -5.86 0.64
N PRO A 350 -7.54 -7.21 0.54
CA PRO A 350 -7.01 -7.91 -0.63
C PRO A 350 -7.62 -7.38 -1.92
N SER A 351 -6.76 -6.87 -2.82
CA SER A 351 -7.21 -6.16 -4.02
C SER A 351 -6.41 -6.57 -5.26
N VAL A 352 -7.09 -6.75 -6.38
CA VAL A 352 -6.50 -7.17 -7.66
C VAL A 352 -7.16 -6.46 -8.83
N LEU A 353 -6.42 -6.36 -9.94
CA LEU A 353 -6.92 -5.98 -11.25
C LEU A 353 -6.76 -7.15 -12.21
N VAL A 354 -7.84 -7.50 -12.91
CA VAL A 354 -7.89 -8.63 -13.83
C VAL A 354 -8.03 -8.10 -15.25
N GLU A 355 -6.99 -8.30 -16.06
CA GLU A 355 -6.99 -8.08 -17.49
C GLU A 355 -7.52 -9.34 -18.19
N VAL A 356 -8.77 -9.30 -18.58
CA VAL A 356 -9.48 -10.50 -19.07
C VAL A 356 -9.18 -10.85 -20.53
N GLY A 357 -8.41 -10.01 -21.24
CA GLY A 357 -8.00 -10.18 -22.62
C GLY A 357 -7.66 -8.87 -23.29
N TYR A 358 -7.12 -8.90 -24.50
CA TYR A 358 -6.67 -7.73 -25.26
C TYR A 358 -7.75 -7.25 -26.23
N ILE A 359 -8.37 -6.08 -25.95
CA ILE A 359 -9.41 -5.48 -26.80
C ILE A 359 -8.86 -5.07 -28.18
N THR A 360 -7.55 -4.81 -28.29
CA THR A 360 -6.86 -4.48 -29.54
C THR A 360 -6.58 -5.69 -30.43
N ASN A 361 -6.63 -6.92 -29.88
CA ASN A 361 -6.49 -8.14 -30.64
C ASN A 361 -7.81 -8.50 -31.33
N THR A 362 -7.79 -8.63 -32.66
CA THR A 362 -9.01 -8.84 -33.47
C THR A 362 -9.75 -10.13 -33.12
N LYS A 363 -9.01 -11.23 -32.86
CA LYS A 363 -9.58 -12.52 -32.49
C LYS A 363 -10.16 -12.46 -31.07
N GLU A 364 -9.38 -12.00 -30.11
CA GLU A 364 -9.75 -11.94 -28.69
C GLU A 364 -10.92 -10.98 -28.44
N LYS A 365 -10.95 -9.83 -29.14
CA LYS A 365 -12.10 -8.92 -29.14
C LYS A 365 -13.41 -9.63 -29.49
N GLY A 366 -13.40 -10.52 -30.49
CA GLY A 366 -14.59 -11.30 -30.88
C GLY A 366 -15.08 -12.20 -29.75
N PHE A 367 -14.17 -12.78 -28.98
CA PHE A 367 -14.51 -13.57 -27.80
C PHE A 367 -15.01 -12.68 -26.65
N LEU A 368 -14.32 -11.56 -26.35
CA LEU A 368 -14.71 -10.63 -25.30
C LEU A 368 -16.12 -10.08 -25.47
N THR A 369 -16.60 -9.94 -26.71
CA THR A 369 -17.98 -9.53 -27.01
C THR A 369 -18.99 -10.69 -26.95
N SER A 370 -18.54 -11.93 -26.89
CA SER A 370 -19.39 -13.11 -26.81
C SER A 370 -19.89 -13.35 -25.39
N LYS A 371 -21.21 -13.40 -25.22
CA LYS A 371 -21.83 -13.66 -23.91
C LYS A 371 -21.40 -15.01 -23.30
N ASN A 372 -21.18 -16.02 -24.14
CA ASN A 372 -20.71 -17.32 -23.66
C ASN A 372 -19.27 -17.24 -23.11
N TYR A 373 -18.41 -16.47 -23.76
CA TYR A 373 -17.04 -16.25 -23.28
C TYR A 373 -17.00 -15.41 -22.01
N GLN A 374 -17.81 -14.35 -21.93
CA GLN A 374 -17.98 -13.55 -20.73
C GLN A 374 -18.40 -14.41 -19.51
N LYS A 375 -19.31 -15.38 -19.72
CA LYS A 375 -19.68 -16.34 -18.68
C LYS A 375 -18.54 -17.29 -18.29
N LYS A 376 -17.67 -17.69 -19.22
CA LYS A 376 -16.47 -18.48 -18.90
C LYS A 376 -15.50 -17.67 -18.04
N LEU A 377 -15.25 -16.40 -18.41
CA LEU A 377 -14.44 -15.48 -17.62
C LEU A 377 -15.02 -15.32 -16.20
N ALA A 378 -16.32 -15.06 -16.10
CA ALA A 378 -17.00 -14.90 -14.82
C ALA A 378 -16.87 -16.15 -13.94
N ARG A 379 -17.05 -17.34 -14.53
CA ARG A 379 -16.86 -18.61 -13.82
C ARG A 379 -15.42 -18.76 -13.32
N GLY A 380 -14.42 -18.50 -14.17
CA GLY A 380 -13.01 -18.61 -13.79
C GLY A 380 -12.63 -17.68 -12.65
N ILE A 381 -13.06 -16.41 -12.72
CA ILE A 381 -12.84 -15.42 -11.66
C ILE A 381 -13.53 -15.86 -10.37
N THR A 382 -14.80 -16.26 -10.43
CA THR A 382 -15.57 -16.71 -9.28
C THR A 382 -14.95 -17.94 -8.61
N GLU A 383 -14.53 -18.96 -9.36
CA GLU A 383 -13.85 -20.14 -8.82
C GLU A 383 -12.55 -19.77 -8.12
N GLY A 384 -11.80 -18.82 -8.67
CA GLY A 384 -10.59 -18.30 -8.04
C GLY A 384 -10.88 -17.61 -6.70
N ILE A 385 -11.87 -16.71 -6.67
CA ILE A 385 -12.30 -16.03 -5.45
C ILE A 385 -12.79 -17.02 -4.40
N MET A 386 -13.64 -17.98 -4.76
CA MET A 386 -14.11 -19.02 -3.82
C MET A 386 -12.96 -19.80 -3.21
N ARG A 387 -11.96 -20.16 -4.01
CA ARG A 387 -10.77 -20.87 -3.53
C ARG A 387 -9.97 -20.00 -2.55
N PHE A 388 -9.78 -18.72 -2.87
CA PHE A 388 -9.12 -17.79 -1.97
C PHE A 388 -9.87 -17.69 -0.63
N ILE A 389 -11.18 -17.44 -0.65
CA ILE A 389 -12.02 -17.31 0.54
C ILE A 389 -11.93 -18.57 1.43
N ASN A 390 -12.03 -19.76 0.82
CA ASN A 390 -11.93 -21.01 1.55
C ASN A 390 -10.57 -21.19 2.23
N THR A 391 -9.49 -20.77 1.58
CA THR A 391 -8.14 -20.85 2.17
C THR A 391 -7.95 -19.78 3.24
N TYR A 392 -8.37 -18.56 2.96
CA TYR A 392 -8.27 -17.41 3.86
C TYR A 392 -9.03 -17.66 5.17
N ASN A 393 -10.31 -18.02 5.08
CA ASN A 393 -11.14 -18.27 6.26
C ASN A 393 -10.62 -19.42 7.12
N LYS A 394 -10.07 -20.49 6.52
CA LYS A 394 -9.42 -21.57 7.29
C LYS A 394 -8.21 -21.09 8.07
N THR A 395 -7.40 -20.21 7.48
CA THR A 395 -6.20 -19.66 8.16
C THR A 395 -6.60 -18.73 9.29
N VAL A 396 -7.67 -17.95 9.12
CA VAL A 396 -8.16 -16.99 10.12
C VAL A 396 -8.85 -17.68 11.28
N LEU A 397 -9.62 -18.74 11.02
CA LEU A 397 -10.37 -19.48 12.05
C LEU A 397 -9.50 -20.43 12.88
N ASN A 398 -8.30 -20.79 12.39
CA ASN A 398 -7.37 -21.70 13.08
C ASN A 398 -6.25 -20.98 13.85
N ASN A 399 -6.22 -19.65 13.85
CA ASN A 399 -5.31 -18.80 14.64
C ASN A 399 -6.09 -17.96 15.65
#